data_e4876390c80cb9c94121f2867955b58f
#
_entry.id   e4876390c80cb9c94121f2867955b58f
#
_cell.length_a   1.000
_cell.length_b   1.000
_cell.length_c   1.000
_cell.angle_alpha   90.00
_cell.angle_beta   90.00
_cell.angle_gamma   90.00
#
_symmetry.space_group_name_H-M   'P 1'
#
loop_
_entity.id
_entity.type
_entity.pdbx_description
1 polymer ?
#
loop_
_entity_poly.entity_id
_entity_poly.type
_entity_poly.pdbx_seq_one_letter_code
_entity_poly.pdbx_strand_id
1 'polypeptide(L)'
;MPADQHSSIRRFIRRARARMFRTGAYGFGTITLLAMLVGTVAGYAAIGFYLLISALLKFSFGVDEETLATGASSLDWWHLLFVPTIGGLLVGILLTFHKNKQTSGVASVIEAAAINDNNLNLKDGLVSAVASIVLLGTGASMGREGPAVHLGATLTSAITKKLRLNPASGRILLGCGVAAAVSASFNAPIAGVFFALEIVIGHYALHTFAPIVIAAIAGTLVSRIHIGNFPAFHTTEYFITSFWEFPAFFLLGIVAALVSVVFMYGLNWTDKMRVKIDRIPYWIQPSISGFLIGTIALAYPEILSIGYEATSRALNGEYALGLLLPLIIVKIIAAIISYAGRLGIGVFSPSLFIGAMLGGSFGIAAGSLFPTLASSPGLYAIVGMGAVASAVMGAPISTMLIVFEITHDYNVTIAVMIASAVASIVTSLFYERSFFLMQLANRGIRLEGGKATYLLKSATIGQHMSRDFFTIQETETAQKARE
;
A
#
# COMPACT_ATOMS: atom_id res chain seq x y z
N MET A 1 47.46 -8.57 -33.47
CA MET A 1 46.33 -7.60 -33.60
C MET A 1 45.08 -8.18 -32.93
N PRO A 2 44.87 -7.99 -31.62
CA PRO A 2 43.49 -7.84 -31.10
C PRO A 2 43.34 -6.85 -29.93
N ALA A 3 44.34 -5.99 -29.65
CA ALA A 3 44.25 -5.04 -28.52
C ALA A 3 43.39 -3.80 -28.80
N ASP A 4 43.10 -3.48 -30.05
CA ASP A 4 42.43 -2.21 -30.42
C ASP A 4 40.90 -2.28 -30.37
N GLN A 5 40.28 -3.44 -30.53
CA GLN A 5 38.81 -3.57 -30.42
C GLN A 5 38.32 -3.39 -28.99
N HIS A 6 39.02 -3.87 -27.96
CA HIS A 6 38.65 -3.68 -26.57
C HIS A 6 38.77 -2.22 -26.12
N SER A 7 39.70 -1.46 -26.68
CA SER A 7 39.88 -0.04 -26.39
C SER A 7 38.80 0.82 -27.05
N SER A 8 38.29 0.42 -28.23
CA SER A 8 37.21 1.12 -28.93
C SER A 8 35.85 0.90 -28.26
N ILE A 9 35.55 -0.31 -27.80
CA ILE A 9 34.34 -0.63 -27.06
C ILE A 9 34.31 0.10 -25.70
N ARG A 10 35.44 0.10 -24.97
CA ARG A 10 35.54 0.87 -23.72
C ARG A 10 35.40 2.38 -23.94
N ARG A 11 35.95 2.93 -25.02
CA ARG A 11 35.79 4.35 -25.42
C ARG A 11 34.36 4.65 -25.86
N PHE A 12 33.70 3.74 -26.58
CA PHE A 12 32.29 3.88 -26.96
C PHE A 12 31.37 3.87 -25.71
N ILE A 13 31.55 2.89 -24.82
CA ILE A 13 30.80 2.79 -23.57
C ILE A 13 31.05 4.04 -22.69
N ARG A 14 32.29 4.52 -22.60
CA ARG A 14 32.64 5.71 -21.84
C ARG A 14 32.06 6.99 -22.47
N ARG A 15 32.03 7.09 -23.82
CA ARG A 15 31.37 8.21 -24.53
C ARG A 15 29.85 8.14 -24.46
N ALA A 16 29.26 6.95 -24.58
CA ALA A 16 27.83 6.74 -24.39
C ALA A 16 27.43 7.09 -22.96
N ARG A 17 28.22 6.62 -21.97
CA ARG A 17 28.05 6.96 -20.57
C ARG A 17 28.20 8.48 -20.31
N ALA A 18 29.21 9.12 -20.89
CA ALA A 18 29.43 10.56 -20.75
C ALA A 18 28.33 11.38 -21.46
N ARG A 19 27.78 10.95 -22.61
CA ARG A 19 26.62 11.55 -23.25
C ARG A 19 25.35 11.35 -22.45
N MET A 20 25.16 10.16 -21.89
CA MET A 20 24.05 9.83 -21.00
C MET A 20 24.02 10.67 -19.72
N PHE A 21 25.20 11.04 -19.18
CA PHE A 21 25.36 11.81 -17.95
C PHE A 21 25.51 13.34 -18.17
N ARG A 22 25.82 13.79 -19.38
CA ARG A 22 26.14 15.21 -19.68
C ARG A 22 24.95 16.06 -20.07
N THR A 23 23.86 15.46 -20.52
CA THR A 23 22.57 16.13 -20.72
C THR A 23 21.70 15.83 -19.53
N GLY A 24 21.39 16.80 -18.71
CA GLY A 24 20.59 16.67 -17.46
C GLY A 24 19.16 16.14 -17.64
N ALA A 25 18.82 15.64 -18.83
CA ALA A 25 17.65 14.86 -19.16
C ALA A 25 18.14 13.55 -19.78
N TYR A 26 18.01 12.44 -19.06
CA TYR A 26 18.10 11.12 -19.68
C TYR A 26 17.11 11.07 -20.83
N GLY A 27 17.56 10.71 -22.04
CA GLY A 27 16.66 10.55 -23.17
C GLY A 27 15.53 9.57 -22.80
N PHE A 28 14.32 9.82 -23.30
CA PHE A 28 13.13 9.01 -23.04
C PHE A 28 13.39 7.50 -23.14
N GLY A 29 14.19 7.05 -24.12
CA GLY A 29 14.56 5.64 -24.28
C GLY A 29 15.37 5.06 -23.10
N THR A 30 16.24 5.85 -22.48
CA THR A 30 17.04 5.38 -21.33
C THR A 30 16.18 5.21 -20.08
N ILE A 31 15.27 6.15 -19.82
CA ILE A 31 14.32 6.02 -18.69
C ILE A 31 13.42 4.81 -18.91
N THR A 32 12.98 4.57 -20.13
CA THR A 32 12.17 3.42 -20.51
C THR A 32 12.88 2.09 -20.25
N LEU A 33 14.15 1.95 -20.64
CA LEU A 33 14.95 0.75 -20.36
C LEU A 33 15.18 0.57 -18.86
N LEU A 34 15.43 1.63 -18.12
CA LEU A 34 15.57 1.58 -16.66
C LEU A 34 14.24 1.24 -16.00
N ALA A 35 13.12 1.73 -16.50
CA ALA A 35 11.78 1.39 -16.01
C ALA A 35 11.49 -0.12 -16.18
N MET A 36 11.83 -0.69 -17.33
CA MET A 36 11.70 -2.14 -17.57
C MET A 36 12.57 -2.94 -16.59
N LEU A 37 13.85 -2.55 -16.40
CA LEU A 37 14.76 -3.20 -15.45
C LEU A 37 14.20 -3.13 -14.01
N VAL A 38 13.82 -1.93 -13.58
CA VAL A 38 13.26 -1.68 -12.24
C VAL A 38 11.97 -2.45 -12.05
N GLY A 39 11.08 -2.45 -13.07
CA GLY A 39 9.84 -3.19 -13.06
C GLY A 39 10.05 -4.70 -12.88
N THR A 40 11.01 -5.26 -13.62
CA THR A 40 11.38 -6.68 -13.50
C THR A 40 11.93 -6.99 -12.10
N VAL A 41 12.85 -6.18 -11.59
CA VAL A 41 13.45 -6.39 -10.24
C VAL A 41 12.38 -6.27 -9.15
N ALA A 42 11.51 -5.25 -9.22
CA ALA A 42 10.43 -5.06 -8.25
C ALA A 42 9.37 -6.18 -8.35
N GLY A 43 9.08 -6.67 -9.56
CA GLY A 43 8.22 -7.82 -9.80
C GLY A 43 8.76 -9.09 -9.13
N TYR A 44 10.02 -9.45 -9.37
CA TYR A 44 10.65 -10.59 -8.69
C TYR A 44 10.69 -10.42 -7.17
N ALA A 45 10.92 -9.21 -6.67
CA ALA A 45 10.90 -8.95 -5.24
C ALA A 45 9.51 -9.15 -4.64
N ALA A 46 8.46 -8.70 -5.32
CA ALA A 46 7.07 -8.90 -4.89
C ALA A 46 6.67 -10.37 -4.90
N ILE A 47 7.04 -11.13 -5.93
CA ILE A 47 6.78 -12.57 -6.00
C ILE A 47 7.58 -13.34 -4.95
N GLY A 48 8.87 -13.03 -4.79
CA GLY A 48 9.68 -13.62 -3.73
C GLY A 48 9.10 -13.35 -2.33
N PHE A 49 8.63 -12.14 -2.11
CA PHE A 49 7.94 -11.74 -0.87
C PHE A 49 6.68 -12.58 -0.64
N TYR A 50 5.84 -12.75 -1.67
CA TYR A 50 4.64 -13.58 -1.63
C TYR A 50 4.97 -15.06 -1.33
N LEU A 51 5.91 -15.65 -2.08
CA LEU A 51 6.29 -17.06 -1.91
C LEU A 51 6.86 -17.35 -0.52
N LEU A 52 7.63 -16.42 0.05
CA LEU A 52 8.17 -16.56 1.40
C LEU A 52 7.07 -16.47 2.47
N ILE A 53 6.06 -15.61 2.30
CA ILE A 53 4.89 -15.56 3.18
C ILE A 53 4.12 -16.88 3.11
N SER A 54 3.81 -17.37 1.91
CA SER A 54 3.09 -18.62 1.70
C SER A 54 3.85 -19.83 2.29
N ALA A 55 5.16 -19.91 2.04
CA ALA A 55 6.01 -20.96 2.62
C ALA A 55 6.01 -20.93 4.15
N LEU A 56 6.08 -19.71 4.74
CA LEU A 56 6.07 -19.57 6.19
C LEU A 56 4.67 -19.84 6.78
N LEU A 57 3.57 -19.47 6.11
CA LEU A 57 2.22 -19.85 6.50
C LEU A 57 2.05 -21.37 6.52
N LYS A 58 2.51 -22.03 5.47
CA LYS A 58 2.48 -23.50 5.38
C LYS A 58 3.32 -24.16 6.47
N PHE A 59 4.48 -23.61 6.80
CA PHE A 59 5.31 -24.08 7.91
C PHE A 59 4.64 -23.83 9.27
N SER A 60 4.00 -22.67 9.46
CA SER A 60 3.44 -22.23 10.72
C SER A 60 2.07 -22.88 11.05
N PHE A 61 1.21 -23.06 10.05
CA PHE A 61 -0.16 -23.54 10.21
C PHE A 61 -0.45 -24.85 9.47
N GLY A 62 0.48 -25.35 8.66
CA GLY A 62 0.30 -26.60 7.89
C GLY A 62 -0.60 -26.47 6.66
N VAL A 63 -1.08 -25.27 6.35
CA VAL A 63 -2.06 -24.99 5.28
C VAL A 63 -1.62 -23.85 4.40
N ASP A 64 -2.17 -23.79 3.19
CA ASP A 64 -1.92 -22.70 2.26
C ASP A 64 -2.79 -21.46 2.59
N GLU A 65 -2.45 -20.31 2.05
CA GLU A 65 -3.14 -19.02 2.32
C GLU A 65 -4.63 -19.07 1.97
N GLU A 66 -4.98 -19.79 0.90
CA GLU A 66 -6.35 -19.91 0.39
C GLU A 66 -7.26 -20.79 1.27
N THR A 67 -6.69 -21.56 2.19
CA THR A 67 -7.41 -22.46 3.10
C THR A 67 -7.05 -22.21 4.56
N LEU A 68 -6.49 -21.02 4.86
CA LEU A 68 -5.96 -20.69 6.17
C LEU A 68 -7.03 -20.68 7.27
N ALA A 69 -8.19 -20.06 7.02
CA ALA A 69 -9.25 -19.96 8.02
C ALA A 69 -9.87 -21.33 8.32
N THR A 70 -10.14 -22.10 7.25
CA THR A 70 -10.67 -23.46 7.38
C THR A 70 -9.66 -24.40 8.06
N GLY A 71 -8.39 -24.34 7.63
CA GLY A 71 -7.34 -25.16 8.24
C GLY A 71 -7.04 -24.77 9.69
N ALA A 72 -7.00 -23.47 9.99
CA ALA A 72 -6.77 -22.98 11.34
C ALA A 72 -7.86 -23.41 12.32
N SER A 73 -9.12 -23.52 11.88
CA SER A 73 -10.22 -24.01 12.72
C SER A 73 -10.06 -25.46 13.18
N SER A 74 -9.22 -26.25 12.50
CA SER A 74 -8.93 -27.65 12.87
C SER A 74 -7.70 -27.79 13.76
N LEU A 75 -6.94 -26.70 14.01
CA LEU A 75 -5.74 -26.72 14.83
C LEU A 75 -6.08 -26.59 16.32
N ASP A 76 -5.16 -27.10 17.15
CA ASP A 76 -5.27 -26.95 18.59
C ASP A 76 -5.23 -25.48 19.03
N TRP A 77 -5.97 -25.13 20.08
CA TRP A 77 -6.05 -23.77 20.62
C TRP A 77 -4.69 -23.15 20.95
N TRP A 78 -3.74 -23.94 21.46
CA TRP A 78 -2.40 -23.46 21.78
C TRP A 78 -1.61 -23.07 20.55
N HIS A 79 -1.83 -23.72 19.41
CA HIS A 79 -1.20 -23.41 18.14
C HIS A 79 -1.60 -22.01 17.66
N LEU A 80 -2.93 -21.75 17.63
CA LEU A 80 -3.46 -20.43 17.23
C LEU A 80 -2.99 -19.29 18.14
N LEU A 81 -2.72 -19.60 19.42
CA LEU A 81 -2.28 -18.61 20.39
C LEU A 81 -0.78 -18.34 20.31
N PHE A 82 0.04 -19.40 20.28
CA PHE A 82 1.50 -19.26 20.40
C PHE A 82 2.19 -18.92 19.08
N VAL A 83 1.69 -19.34 17.93
CA VAL A 83 2.33 -19.04 16.64
C VAL A 83 2.39 -17.53 16.37
N PRO A 84 1.29 -16.76 16.47
CA PRO A 84 1.37 -15.30 16.32
C PRO A 84 2.19 -14.62 17.43
N THR A 85 2.16 -15.17 18.65
CA THR A 85 2.91 -14.64 19.80
C THR A 85 4.41 -14.76 19.58
N ILE A 86 4.90 -15.94 19.15
CA ILE A 86 6.30 -16.21 18.85
C ILE A 86 6.74 -15.40 17.62
N GLY A 87 5.92 -15.37 16.59
CA GLY A 87 6.17 -14.53 15.41
C GLY A 87 6.35 -13.07 15.77
N GLY A 88 5.48 -12.54 16.62
CA GLY A 88 5.60 -11.18 17.16
C GLY A 88 6.90 -10.98 17.94
N LEU A 89 7.32 -11.93 18.76
CA LEU A 89 8.58 -11.86 19.51
C LEU A 89 9.80 -11.82 18.58
N LEU A 90 9.83 -12.70 17.59
CA LEU A 90 10.92 -12.74 16.59
C LEU A 90 11.03 -11.40 15.85
N VAL A 91 9.90 -10.83 15.47
CA VAL A 91 9.87 -9.50 14.83
C VAL A 91 10.27 -8.40 15.80
N GLY A 92 9.84 -8.45 17.05
CA GLY A 92 10.28 -7.50 18.07
C GLY A 92 11.81 -7.45 18.20
N ILE A 93 12.47 -8.60 18.18
CA ILE A 93 13.93 -8.72 18.17
C ILE A 93 14.49 -8.17 16.84
N LEU A 94 13.91 -8.54 15.70
CA LEU A 94 14.36 -8.06 14.39
C LEU A 94 14.28 -6.53 14.27
N LEU A 95 13.25 -5.91 14.84
CA LEU A 95 13.07 -4.46 14.81
C LEU A 95 14.14 -3.70 15.63
N THR A 96 14.94 -4.38 16.47
CA THR A 96 16.11 -3.75 17.10
C THR A 96 17.13 -3.27 16.07
N PHE A 97 17.19 -3.93 14.92
CA PHE A 97 18.07 -3.58 13.80
C PHE A 97 17.51 -2.50 12.87
N HIS A 98 16.24 -2.13 13.03
CA HIS A 98 15.57 -1.09 12.23
C HIS A 98 15.74 0.28 12.89
N LYS A 99 16.10 1.31 12.09
CA LYS A 99 16.35 2.67 12.59
C LYS A 99 15.19 3.24 13.42
N ASN A 100 13.97 3.08 12.94
CA ASN A 100 12.76 3.63 13.56
C ASN A 100 12.04 2.62 14.47
N LYS A 101 12.59 1.41 14.67
CA LYS A 101 12.01 0.34 15.50
C LYS A 101 10.55 0.01 15.16
N GLN A 102 10.20 0.14 13.89
CA GLN A 102 8.88 -0.20 13.33
C GLN A 102 9.01 -0.54 11.85
N THR A 103 8.08 -1.32 11.31
CA THR A 103 8.04 -1.61 9.88
C THR A 103 7.68 -0.38 9.06
N SER A 104 8.16 -0.33 7.83
CA SER A 104 7.90 0.75 6.88
C SER A 104 6.84 0.32 5.85
N GLY A 105 6.09 1.28 5.31
CA GLY A 105 5.04 1.05 4.33
C GLY A 105 4.90 2.18 3.32
N VAL A 106 3.73 2.29 2.71
CA VAL A 106 3.44 3.24 1.62
C VAL A 106 3.69 4.70 2.02
N ALA A 107 3.36 5.11 3.26
CA ALA A 107 3.61 6.47 3.72
C ALA A 107 5.09 6.88 3.64
N SER A 108 6.01 5.95 3.96
CA SER A 108 7.46 6.21 3.82
C SER A 108 7.90 6.33 2.36
N VAL A 109 7.21 5.66 1.43
CA VAL A 109 7.46 5.80 -0.02
C VAL A 109 6.95 7.14 -0.52
N ILE A 110 5.77 7.59 -0.08
CA ILE A 110 5.23 8.93 -0.38
C ILE A 110 6.18 10.02 0.14
N GLU A 111 6.66 9.87 1.38
CA GLU A 111 7.64 10.77 1.98
C GLU A 111 8.92 10.86 1.14
N ALA A 112 9.47 9.70 0.75
CA ALA A 112 10.67 9.64 -0.09
C ALA A 112 10.46 10.31 -1.46
N ALA A 113 9.32 10.07 -2.11
CA ALA A 113 8.98 10.68 -3.40
C ALA A 113 8.77 12.19 -3.31
N ALA A 114 8.17 12.67 -2.19
CA ALA A 114 7.80 14.05 -2.03
C ALA A 114 8.96 14.95 -1.56
N ILE A 115 9.72 14.54 -0.54
CA ILE A 115 10.65 15.42 0.18
C ILE A 115 12.07 14.89 0.35
N ASN A 116 12.30 13.58 0.28
CA ASN A 116 13.61 12.96 0.56
C ASN A 116 14.39 12.58 -0.70
N ASP A 117 14.16 13.25 -1.83
CA ASP A 117 14.84 13.03 -3.13
C ASP A 117 14.92 11.54 -3.52
N ASN A 118 13.82 10.82 -3.27
CA ASN A 118 13.65 9.39 -3.53
C ASN A 118 14.61 8.49 -2.73
N ASN A 119 15.05 8.94 -1.56
CA ASN A 119 16.05 8.27 -0.75
C ASN A 119 15.37 7.35 0.27
N LEU A 120 15.39 6.05 -0.01
CA LEU A 120 15.05 4.99 0.94
C LEU A 120 16.31 4.22 1.34
N ASN A 121 16.40 3.83 2.61
CA ASN A 121 17.54 3.05 3.12
C ASN A 121 17.32 1.57 2.78
N LEU A 122 18.27 0.96 2.04
CA LEU A 122 18.16 -0.43 1.62
C LEU A 122 18.12 -1.39 2.82
N LYS A 123 18.95 -1.16 3.84
CA LYS A 123 18.99 -2.01 5.04
C LYS A 123 17.63 -1.97 5.77
N ASP A 124 17.12 -0.77 6.04
CA ASP A 124 15.84 -0.61 6.74
C ASP A 124 14.69 -1.22 5.94
N GLY A 125 14.71 -1.07 4.59
CA GLY A 125 13.71 -1.66 3.71
C GLY A 125 13.72 -3.19 3.72
N LEU A 126 14.91 -3.81 3.69
CA LEU A 126 15.03 -5.27 3.77
C LEU A 126 14.62 -5.81 5.15
N VAL A 127 15.05 -5.15 6.24
CA VAL A 127 14.61 -5.52 7.60
C VAL A 127 13.09 -5.43 7.71
N SER A 128 12.48 -4.37 7.19
CA SER A 128 11.03 -4.21 7.16
C SER A 128 10.33 -5.30 6.36
N ALA A 129 10.87 -5.69 5.20
CA ALA A 129 10.33 -6.76 4.38
C ALA A 129 10.39 -8.12 5.11
N VAL A 130 11.54 -8.48 5.70
CA VAL A 130 11.69 -9.72 6.47
C VAL A 130 10.76 -9.72 7.68
N ALA A 131 10.67 -8.61 8.42
CA ALA A 131 9.72 -8.48 9.53
C ALA A 131 8.28 -8.73 9.08
N SER A 132 7.87 -8.17 7.94
CA SER A 132 6.51 -8.35 7.39
C SER A 132 6.26 -9.79 6.92
N ILE A 133 7.26 -10.47 6.35
CA ILE A 133 7.16 -11.89 6.00
C ILE A 133 6.91 -12.74 7.25
N VAL A 134 7.68 -12.53 8.31
CA VAL A 134 7.52 -13.27 9.56
C VAL A 134 6.14 -13.00 10.16
N LEU A 135 5.71 -11.73 10.21
CA LEU A 135 4.40 -11.35 10.77
C LEU A 135 3.24 -12.00 10.03
N LEU A 136 3.21 -11.85 8.70
CA LEU A 136 2.14 -12.41 7.88
C LEU A 136 2.16 -13.94 7.90
N GLY A 137 3.34 -14.54 7.80
CA GLY A 137 3.53 -15.99 7.85
C GLY A 137 3.23 -16.62 9.22
N THR A 138 3.14 -15.82 10.28
CA THR A 138 2.72 -16.27 11.62
C THR A 138 1.33 -15.77 12.02
N GLY A 139 0.54 -15.25 11.07
CA GLY A 139 -0.88 -14.96 11.26
C GLY A 139 -1.22 -13.54 11.72
N ALA A 140 -0.28 -12.59 11.73
CA ALA A 140 -0.59 -11.19 12.06
C ALA A 140 -1.62 -10.60 11.09
N SER A 141 -2.68 -9.98 11.62
CA SER A 141 -3.79 -9.43 10.83
C SER A 141 -3.42 -8.10 10.19
N MET A 142 -2.81 -8.15 9.00
CA MET A 142 -2.35 -6.98 8.25
C MET A 142 -2.32 -7.24 6.74
N GLY A 143 -2.13 -6.19 5.93
CA GLY A 143 -1.98 -6.31 4.48
C GLY A 143 -0.54 -6.50 4.04
N ARG A 144 -0.32 -7.27 2.97
CA ARG A 144 1.01 -7.53 2.36
C ARG A 144 1.44 -6.46 1.37
N GLU A 145 0.51 -5.66 0.84
CA GLU A 145 0.77 -4.75 -0.27
C GLU A 145 1.63 -3.56 0.16
N GLY A 146 1.40 -3.02 1.36
CA GLY A 146 2.21 -1.93 1.89
C GLY A 146 3.70 -2.27 1.98
N PRO A 147 4.08 -3.39 2.61
CA PRO A 147 5.44 -3.89 2.62
C PRO A 147 6.00 -4.24 1.24
N ALA A 148 5.21 -4.83 0.33
CA ALA A 148 5.65 -5.15 -1.03
C ALA A 148 5.97 -3.87 -1.83
N VAL A 149 5.10 -2.86 -1.76
CA VAL A 149 5.31 -1.54 -2.37
C VAL A 149 6.57 -0.88 -1.81
N HIS A 150 6.75 -0.92 -0.49
CA HIS A 150 7.94 -0.37 0.16
C HIS A 150 9.22 -1.09 -0.27
N LEU A 151 9.20 -2.41 -0.41
CA LEU A 151 10.32 -3.21 -0.89
C LEU A 151 10.68 -2.85 -2.33
N GLY A 152 9.71 -2.80 -3.25
CA GLY A 152 9.90 -2.40 -4.65
C GLY A 152 10.48 -0.99 -4.76
N ALA A 153 9.95 -0.04 -4.01
CA ALA A 153 10.44 1.33 -3.93
C ALA A 153 11.88 1.40 -3.37
N THR A 154 12.19 0.62 -2.35
CA THR A 154 13.52 0.57 -1.72
C THR A 154 14.59 0.04 -2.67
N LEU A 155 14.30 -1.05 -3.40
CA LEU A 155 15.20 -1.60 -4.41
C LEU A 155 15.43 -0.61 -5.54
N THR A 156 14.37 0.06 -5.99
CA THR A 156 14.46 1.13 -6.98
C THR A 156 15.32 2.29 -6.49
N SER A 157 15.13 2.74 -5.25
CA SER A 157 15.96 3.78 -4.64
C SER A 157 17.45 3.38 -4.61
N ALA A 158 17.77 2.13 -4.31
CA ALA A 158 19.15 1.63 -4.34
C ALA A 158 19.73 1.65 -5.75
N ILE A 159 18.96 1.25 -6.77
CA ILE A 159 19.38 1.29 -8.19
C ILE A 159 19.62 2.75 -8.63
N THR A 160 18.69 3.66 -8.35
CA THR A 160 18.80 5.08 -8.75
C THR A 160 20.00 5.77 -8.11
N LYS A 161 20.29 5.48 -6.84
CA LYS A 161 21.50 5.96 -6.15
C LYS A 161 22.78 5.41 -6.76
N LYS A 162 22.83 4.10 -7.02
CA LYS A 162 24.02 3.46 -7.65
C LYS A 162 24.29 4.04 -9.04
N LEU A 163 23.25 4.38 -9.78
CA LEU A 163 23.36 5.01 -11.10
C LEU A 163 23.55 6.52 -11.02
N ARG A 164 23.46 7.14 -9.84
CA ARG A 164 23.58 8.60 -9.60
C ARG A 164 22.61 9.39 -10.47
N LEU A 165 21.35 8.96 -10.52
CA LEU A 165 20.32 9.64 -11.31
C LEU A 165 19.92 10.96 -10.63
N ASN A 166 19.46 11.92 -11.44
CA ASN A 166 18.89 13.14 -10.89
C ASN A 166 17.57 12.87 -10.13
N PRO A 167 17.17 13.72 -9.18
CA PRO A 167 15.97 13.51 -8.37
C PRO A 167 14.67 13.37 -9.18
N ALA A 168 14.53 14.06 -10.31
CA ALA A 168 13.34 13.97 -11.17
C ALA A 168 13.22 12.59 -11.81
N SER A 169 14.29 12.08 -12.43
CA SER A 169 14.32 10.72 -12.98
C SER A 169 14.18 9.66 -11.88
N GLY A 170 14.79 9.88 -10.73
CA GLY A 170 14.66 9.00 -9.57
C GLY A 170 13.20 8.87 -9.09
N ARG A 171 12.43 9.97 -9.10
CA ARG A 171 11.01 9.99 -8.74
C ARG A 171 10.16 9.19 -9.72
N ILE A 172 10.40 9.31 -11.03
CA ILE A 172 9.71 8.52 -12.05
C ILE A 172 9.98 7.03 -11.82
N LEU A 173 11.25 6.66 -11.65
CA LEU A 173 11.62 5.25 -11.42
C LEU A 173 11.10 4.71 -10.09
N LEU A 174 11.02 5.52 -9.03
CA LEU A 174 10.37 5.13 -7.78
C LEU A 174 8.90 4.73 -8.02
N GLY A 175 8.18 5.55 -8.80
CA GLY A 175 6.83 5.22 -9.28
C GLY A 175 6.79 3.92 -10.09
N CYS A 176 7.80 3.65 -10.93
CA CYS A 176 7.94 2.40 -11.68
C CYS A 176 8.05 1.18 -10.75
N GLY A 177 8.88 1.26 -9.69
CA GLY A 177 9.03 0.17 -8.72
C GLY A 177 7.76 -0.09 -7.92
N VAL A 178 7.04 0.97 -7.55
CA VAL A 178 5.73 0.88 -6.89
C VAL A 178 4.70 0.23 -7.80
N ALA A 179 4.56 0.72 -9.04
CA ALA A 179 3.61 0.18 -10.00
C ALA A 179 3.86 -1.30 -10.26
N ALA A 180 5.10 -1.69 -10.47
CA ALA A 180 5.46 -3.09 -10.72
C ALA A 180 5.18 -3.99 -9.51
N ALA A 181 5.43 -3.52 -8.28
CA ALA A 181 5.14 -4.28 -7.06
C ALA A 181 3.63 -4.51 -6.88
N VAL A 182 2.80 -3.48 -7.10
CA VAL A 182 1.33 -3.60 -7.03
C VAL A 182 0.81 -4.49 -8.15
N SER A 183 1.28 -4.27 -9.39
CA SER A 183 0.88 -5.05 -10.56
C SER A 183 1.20 -6.54 -10.39
N ALA A 184 2.39 -6.85 -9.86
CA ALA A 184 2.77 -8.23 -9.59
C ALA A 184 1.95 -8.86 -8.45
N SER A 185 1.58 -8.08 -7.42
CA SER A 185 0.82 -8.58 -6.27
C SER A 185 -0.63 -8.91 -6.59
N PHE A 186 -1.26 -8.18 -7.53
CA PHE A 186 -2.67 -8.33 -7.89
C PHE A 186 -2.90 -8.91 -9.28
N ASN A 187 -1.84 -9.14 -10.06
CA ASN A 187 -1.92 -9.44 -11.49
C ASN A 187 -2.70 -8.36 -12.27
N ALA A 188 -2.59 -7.10 -11.83
CA ALA A 188 -3.40 -5.95 -12.25
C ALA A 188 -2.50 -4.79 -12.72
N PRO A 189 -2.03 -4.80 -13.99
CA PRO A 189 -1.09 -3.79 -14.49
C PRO A 189 -1.67 -2.39 -14.57
N ILE A 190 -2.93 -2.23 -14.97
CA ILE A 190 -3.56 -0.91 -15.09
C ILE A 190 -3.71 -0.28 -13.71
N ALA A 191 -4.23 -1.04 -12.77
CA ALA A 191 -4.39 -0.61 -11.39
C ALA A 191 -3.06 -0.23 -10.73
N GLY A 192 -2.00 -1.00 -10.97
CA GLY A 192 -0.66 -0.69 -10.46
C GLY A 192 -0.11 0.62 -10.99
N VAL A 193 -0.34 0.94 -12.27
CA VAL A 193 0.03 2.25 -12.85
C VAL A 193 -0.67 3.38 -12.12
N PHE A 194 -2.00 3.29 -11.99
CA PHE A 194 -2.78 4.36 -11.35
C PHE A 194 -2.48 4.45 -9.86
N PHE A 195 -2.23 3.34 -9.16
CA PHE A 195 -1.79 3.35 -7.77
C PHE A 195 -0.50 4.16 -7.58
N ALA A 196 0.50 3.95 -8.43
CA ALA A 196 1.74 4.71 -8.36
C ALA A 196 1.52 6.20 -8.64
N LEU A 197 0.68 6.56 -9.61
CA LEU A 197 0.38 7.94 -9.98
C LEU A 197 -0.50 8.64 -8.94
N GLU A 198 -1.54 7.98 -8.45
CA GLU A 198 -2.54 8.55 -7.55
C GLU A 198 -2.01 8.70 -6.13
N ILE A 199 -1.35 7.67 -5.59
CA ILE A 199 -0.93 7.64 -4.18
C ILE A 199 0.49 8.16 -3.99
N VAL A 200 1.46 7.75 -4.84
CA VAL A 200 2.88 7.99 -4.58
C VAL A 200 3.39 9.24 -5.28
N ILE A 201 3.09 9.38 -6.57
CA ILE A 201 3.56 10.52 -7.37
C ILE A 201 2.70 11.76 -7.16
N GLY A 202 1.36 11.57 -7.03
CA GLY A 202 0.40 12.63 -6.77
C GLY A 202 0.08 13.51 -7.99
N HIS A 203 0.41 13.09 -9.22
CA HIS A 203 0.05 13.76 -10.45
C HIS A 203 0.10 12.83 -11.67
N TYR A 204 -0.65 13.17 -12.73
CA TYR A 204 -0.83 12.38 -13.95
C TYR A 204 -0.10 12.97 -15.16
N ALA A 205 1.19 13.33 -15.03
CA ALA A 205 1.94 13.90 -16.13
C ALA A 205 2.32 12.83 -17.18
N LEU A 206 2.11 13.12 -18.46
CA LEU A 206 2.30 12.17 -19.56
C LEU A 206 3.72 11.59 -19.64
N HIS A 207 4.75 12.41 -19.36
CA HIS A 207 6.14 11.96 -19.38
C HIS A 207 6.48 10.95 -18.25
N THR A 208 5.67 10.91 -17.19
CA THR A 208 5.80 9.96 -16.07
C THR A 208 5.01 8.68 -16.35
N PHE A 209 3.91 8.81 -17.11
CA PHE A 209 2.96 7.72 -17.35
C PHE A 209 3.60 6.55 -18.12
N ALA A 210 4.23 6.80 -19.26
CA ALA A 210 4.74 5.74 -20.12
C ALA A 210 5.82 4.86 -19.47
N PRO A 211 6.85 5.39 -18.77
CA PRO A 211 7.79 4.55 -18.01
C PRO A 211 7.10 3.70 -16.94
N ILE A 212 6.11 4.24 -16.23
CA ILE A 212 5.37 3.51 -15.19
C ILE A 212 4.56 2.36 -15.79
N VAL A 213 3.90 2.58 -16.94
CA VAL A 213 3.18 1.51 -17.67
C VAL A 213 4.11 0.36 -18.03
N ILE A 214 5.29 0.66 -18.58
CA ILE A 214 6.26 -0.37 -18.96
C ILE A 214 6.75 -1.16 -17.76
N ALA A 215 7.00 -0.50 -16.63
CA ALA A 215 7.39 -1.16 -15.40
C ALA A 215 6.26 -2.02 -14.83
N ALA A 216 5.01 -1.56 -14.85
CA ALA A 216 3.84 -2.32 -14.42
C ALA A 216 3.66 -3.60 -15.24
N ILE A 217 3.76 -3.49 -16.58
CA ILE A 217 3.71 -4.65 -17.48
C ILE A 217 4.85 -5.63 -17.17
N ALA A 218 6.09 -5.15 -17.00
CA ALA A 218 7.22 -5.98 -16.65
C ALA A 218 7.00 -6.75 -15.34
N GLY A 219 6.47 -6.08 -14.30
CA GLY A 219 6.11 -6.70 -13.03
C GLY A 219 5.02 -7.76 -13.17
N THR A 220 3.96 -7.46 -13.94
CA THR A 220 2.88 -8.41 -14.21
C THR A 220 3.37 -9.63 -14.97
N LEU A 221 4.24 -9.45 -15.99
CA LEU A 221 4.82 -10.58 -16.72
C LEU A 221 5.61 -11.52 -15.82
N VAL A 222 6.39 -10.97 -14.88
CA VAL A 222 7.10 -11.77 -13.87
C VAL A 222 6.10 -12.56 -13.02
N SER A 223 5.00 -11.93 -12.56
CA SER A 223 3.95 -12.61 -11.80
C SER A 223 3.33 -13.75 -12.60
N ARG A 224 2.93 -13.49 -13.84
CA ARG A 224 2.28 -14.50 -14.71
C ARG A 224 3.17 -15.68 -15.03
N ILE A 225 4.48 -15.49 -15.15
CA ILE A 225 5.43 -16.60 -15.42
C ILE A 225 5.52 -17.53 -14.20
N HIS A 226 5.40 -17.03 -12.95
CA HIS A 226 5.66 -17.81 -11.74
C HIS A 226 4.39 -18.32 -11.06
N ILE A 227 3.32 -17.51 -11.07
CA ILE A 227 2.05 -17.81 -10.38
C ILE A 227 0.96 -18.22 -11.38
N GLY A 228 1.06 -17.74 -12.63
CA GLY A 228 0.04 -17.94 -13.66
C GLY A 228 -0.83 -16.69 -13.86
N ASN A 229 -1.76 -16.79 -14.81
CA ASN A 229 -2.66 -15.68 -15.16
C ASN A 229 -3.98 -15.77 -14.38
N PHE A 230 -3.87 -15.80 -13.05
CA PHE A 230 -5.04 -15.83 -12.17
C PHE A 230 -5.23 -14.47 -11.51
N PRO A 231 -6.49 -14.00 -11.35
CA PRO A 231 -6.78 -12.82 -10.55
C PRO A 231 -6.48 -13.09 -9.07
N ALA A 232 -6.28 -12.04 -8.28
CA ALA A 232 -5.97 -12.15 -6.87
C ALA A 232 -7.10 -12.80 -6.03
N PHE A 233 -8.34 -12.75 -6.52
CA PHE A 233 -9.50 -13.39 -5.90
C PHE A 233 -10.23 -14.22 -6.94
N HIS A 234 -10.60 -15.45 -6.57
CA HIS A 234 -11.49 -16.29 -7.37
C HIS A 234 -12.92 -15.81 -7.16
N THR A 235 -13.53 -15.29 -8.19
CA THR A 235 -14.89 -14.77 -8.16
C THR A 235 -15.77 -15.50 -9.17
N THR A 236 -17.05 -15.67 -8.83
CA THR A 236 -18.08 -16.08 -9.78
C THR A 236 -18.42 -14.95 -10.75
N GLU A 237 -19.08 -15.25 -11.84
CA GLU A 237 -19.63 -14.21 -12.72
C GLU A 237 -20.75 -13.46 -12.00
N TYR A 238 -20.72 -12.14 -12.08
CA TYR A 238 -21.72 -11.26 -11.45
C TYR A 238 -22.53 -10.54 -12.52
N PHE A 239 -23.81 -10.41 -12.26
CA PHE A 239 -24.71 -9.66 -13.12
C PHE A 239 -25.52 -8.67 -12.30
N ILE A 240 -25.63 -7.43 -12.76
CA ILE A 240 -26.54 -6.44 -12.18
C ILE A 240 -27.94 -6.79 -12.67
N THR A 241 -28.82 -7.14 -11.73
CA THR A 241 -30.19 -7.59 -12.02
C THR A 241 -31.03 -6.45 -12.53
N SER A 242 -30.85 -5.24 -12.00
CA SER A 242 -31.65 -4.06 -12.37
C SER A 242 -30.85 -2.76 -12.27
N PHE A 243 -31.08 -1.82 -13.19
CA PHE A 243 -30.56 -0.46 -13.08
C PHE A 243 -31.10 0.31 -11.85
N TRP A 244 -32.22 -0.12 -11.27
CA TRP A 244 -32.74 0.45 -10.02
C TRP A 244 -31.89 0.11 -8.79
N GLU A 245 -30.82 -0.67 -8.92
CA GLU A 245 -29.84 -0.93 -7.84
C GLU A 245 -28.81 0.21 -7.65
N PHE A 246 -28.65 1.11 -8.63
CA PHE A 246 -27.68 2.19 -8.50
C PHE A 246 -27.86 3.07 -7.25
N PRO A 247 -29.08 3.43 -6.81
CA PRO A 247 -29.28 4.08 -5.52
C PRO A 247 -28.81 3.25 -4.32
N ALA A 248 -28.91 1.92 -4.40
CA ALA A 248 -28.40 1.04 -3.33
C ALA A 248 -26.85 1.04 -3.29
N PHE A 249 -26.17 1.08 -4.44
CA PHE A 249 -24.71 1.24 -4.48
C PHE A 249 -24.26 2.60 -3.96
N PHE A 250 -25.01 3.66 -4.22
CA PHE A 250 -24.77 4.97 -3.62
C PHE A 250 -24.88 4.92 -2.09
N LEU A 251 -25.94 4.30 -1.56
CA LEU A 251 -26.16 4.13 -0.12
C LEU A 251 -25.06 3.26 0.50
N LEU A 252 -24.66 2.17 -0.16
CA LEU A 252 -23.53 1.35 0.27
C LEU A 252 -22.24 2.17 0.34
N GLY A 253 -22.01 3.10 -0.60
CA GLY A 253 -20.89 4.04 -0.54
C GLY A 253 -20.89 4.91 0.71
N ILE A 254 -22.05 5.42 1.14
CA ILE A 254 -22.20 6.19 2.39
C ILE A 254 -21.87 5.31 3.61
N VAL A 255 -22.43 4.10 3.67
CA VAL A 255 -22.18 3.16 4.78
C VAL A 255 -20.69 2.75 4.81
N ALA A 256 -20.09 2.50 3.65
CA ALA A 256 -18.67 2.21 3.51
C ALA A 256 -17.78 3.37 4.03
N ALA A 257 -18.18 4.62 3.76
CA ALA A 257 -17.49 5.78 4.30
C ALA A 257 -17.50 5.81 5.84
N LEU A 258 -18.66 5.57 6.45
CA LEU A 258 -18.79 5.56 7.91
C LEU A 258 -17.91 4.48 8.54
N VAL A 259 -17.91 3.26 8.00
CA VAL A 259 -17.05 2.17 8.48
C VAL A 259 -15.59 2.51 8.28
N SER A 260 -15.21 3.11 7.16
CA SER A 260 -13.84 3.56 6.88
C SER A 260 -13.37 4.63 7.86
N VAL A 261 -14.24 5.59 8.21
CA VAL A 261 -13.96 6.62 9.22
C VAL A 261 -13.71 5.98 10.59
N VAL A 262 -14.55 5.03 11.00
CA VAL A 262 -14.36 4.28 12.27
C VAL A 262 -13.03 3.54 12.27
N PHE A 263 -12.70 2.86 11.18
CA PHE A 263 -11.44 2.14 11.04
C PHE A 263 -10.23 3.07 11.11
N MET A 264 -10.21 4.15 10.34
CA MET A 264 -9.12 5.12 10.35
C MET A 264 -9.00 5.85 11.70
N TYR A 265 -10.14 6.15 12.34
CA TYR A 265 -10.14 6.76 13.67
C TYR A 265 -9.50 5.83 14.70
N GLY A 266 -9.83 4.52 14.65
CA GLY A 266 -9.22 3.51 15.52
C GLY A 266 -7.70 3.42 15.32
N LEU A 267 -7.23 3.42 14.09
CA LEU A 267 -5.79 3.43 13.78
C LEU A 267 -5.10 4.71 14.29
N ASN A 268 -5.70 5.88 14.08
CA ASN A 268 -5.16 7.15 14.55
C ASN A 268 -5.15 7.27 16.08
N TRP A 269 -6.13 6.67 16.74
CA TRP A 269 -6.19 6.63 18.20
C TRP A 269 -4.98 5.89 18.79
N THR A 270 -4.49 4.82 18.13
CA THR A 270 -3.27 4.12 18.59
C THR A 270 -2.04 5.01 18.54
N ASP A 271 -1.90 5.87 17.52
CA ASP A 271 -0.79 6.83 17.46
C ASP A 271 -0.84 7.83 18.61
N LYS A 272 -2.04 8.31 19.00
CA LYS A 272 -2.23 9.17 20.18
C LYS A 272 -1.90 8.42 21.47
N MET A 273 -2.17 7.11 21.54
CA MET A 273 -1.84 6.26 22.69
C MET A 273 -0.39 5.80 22.71
N ARG A 274 0.40 6.11 21.68
CA ARG A 274 1.80 5.68 21.52
C ARG A 274 2.65 5.96 22.77
N VAL A 275 2.52 7.13 23.37
CA VAL A 275 3.25 7.50 24.60
C VAL A 275 2.98 6.53 25.77
N LYS A 276 1.75 6.00 25.86
CA LYS A 276 1.38 5.00 26.88
C LYS A 276 1.88 3.61 26.52
N ILE A 277 1.76 3.23 25.24
CA ILE A 277 2.19 1.94 24.70
C ILE A 277 3.71 1.82 24.79
N ASP A 278 4.45 2.88 24.56
CA ASP A 278 5.92 2.91 24.59
C ASP A 278 6.53 2.79 26.00
N ARG A 279 5.69 2.72 27.05
CA ARG A 279 6.12 2.26 28.39
C ARG A 279 6.49 0.77 28.40
N ILE A 280 5.91 0.00 27.48
CA ILE A 280 6.26 -1.40 27.27
C ILE A 280 7.47 -1.44 26.34
N PRO A 281 8.51 -2.25 26.64
CA PRO A 281 9.67 -2.38 25.76
C PRO A 281 9.23 -2.71 24.33
N TYR A 282 9.75 -1.96 23.35
CA TYR A 282 9.30 -2.02 21.95
C TYR A 282 9.47 -3.43 21.33
N TRP A 283 10.42 -4.24 21.82
CA TRP A 283 10.65 -5.60 21.34
C TRP A 283 9.61 -6.61 21.84
N ILE A 284 8.86 -6.31 22.91
CA ILE A 284 7.77 -7.15 23.43
C ILE A 284 6.41 -6.76 22.81
N GLN A 285 6.23 -5.49 22.41
CA GLN A 285 4.95 -5.00 21.87
C GLN A 285 4.39 -5.88 20.75
N PRO A 286 5.18 -6.34 19.74
CA PRO A 286 4.70 -7.23 18.71
C PRO A 286 4.20 -8.59 19.24
N SER A 287 4.87 -9.14 20.27
CA SER A 287 4.48 -10.40 20.88
C SER A 287 3.13 -10.30 21.62
N ILE A 288 2.90 -9.20 22.35
CA ILE A 288 1.61 -8.94 23.01
C ILE A 288 0.50 -8.84 21.96
N SER A 289 0.73 -8.13 20.87
CA SER A 289 -0.26 -8.03 19.79
C SER A 289 -0.49 -9.37 19.11
N GLY A 290 0.54 -10.19 18.90
CA GLY A 290 0.40 -11.55 18.40
C GLY A 290 -0.46 -12.43 19.33
N PHE A 291 -0.25 -12.31 20.64
CA PHE A 291 -1.07 -13.01 21.63
C PHE A 291 -2.55 -12.60 21.58
N LEU A 292 -2.83 -11.30 21.49
CA LEU A 292 -4.19 -10.80 21.37
C LEU A 292 -4.87 -11.24 20.07
N ILE A 293 -4.13 -11.22 18.94
CA ILE A 293 -4.64 -11.72 17.65
C ILE A 293 -4.91 -13.21 17.73
N GLY A 294 -4.00 -13.99 18.30
CA GLY A 294 -4.20 -15.43 18.55
C GLY A 294 -5.44 -15.72 19.40
N THR A 295 -5.66 -14.92 20.46
CA THR A 295 -6.87 -15.03 21.29
C THR A 295 -8.15 -14.77 20.48
N ILE A 296 -8.16 -13.78 19.61
CA ILE A 296 -9.30 -13.49 18.73
C ILE A 296 -9.48 -14.63 17.72
N ALA A 297 -8.40 -15.16 17.19
CA ALA A 297 -8.41 -16.24 16.20
C ALA A 297 -8.99 -17.56 16.73
N LEU A 298 -9.03 -17.77 18.04
CA LEU A 298 -9.72 -18.92 18.65
C LEU A 298 -11.23 -18.93 18.35
N ALA A 299 -11.83 -17.75 18.20
CA ALA A 299 -13.25 -17.62 17.88
C ALA A 299 -13.49 -17.28 16.41
N TYR A 300 -12.56 -16.57 15.79
CA TYR A 300 -12.66 -16.05 14.41
C TYR A 300 -11.34 -16.25 13.67
N PRO A 301 -11.01 -17.48 13.23
CA PRO A 301 -9.77 -17.77 12.50
C PRO A 301 -9.66 -17.02 11.16
N GLU A 302 -10.76 -16.52 10.63
CA GLU A 302 -10.85 -15.73 9.39
C GLU A 302 -10.02 -14.43 9.44
N ILE A 303 -9.68 -13.94 10.64
CA ILE A 303 -8.90 -12.69 10.76
C ILE A 303 -7.40 -12.90 10.60
N LEU A 304 -6.93 -14.15 10.63
CA LEU A 304 -5.50 -14.46 10.55
C LEU A 304 -4.90 -13.99 9.21
N SER A 305 -3.66 -13.52 9.28
CA SER A 305 -2.90 -13.06 8.13
C SER A 305 -3.67 -12.01 7.30
N ILE A 306 -3.67 -12.13 6.00
CA ILE A 306 -4.35 -11.22 5.08
C ILE A 306 -5.88 -11.40 5.10
N GLY A 307 -6.36 -12.65 5.27
CA GLY A 307 -7.77 -13.00 5.26
C GLY A 307 -8.35 -13.23 3.86
N TYR A 308 -7.53 -13.72 2.92
CA TYR A 308 -7.94 -13.93 1.52
C TYR A 308 -9.01 -15.01 1.38
N GLU A 309 -8.92 -16.14 2.09
CA GLU A 309 -9.96 -17.17 2.09
C GLU A 309 -11.32 -16.59 2.45
N ALA A 310 -11.38 -15.88 3.59
CA ALA A 310 -12.63 -15.29 4.06
C ALA A 310 -13.17 -14.23 3.08
N THR A 311 -12.27 -13.43 2.49
CA THR A 311 -12.67 -12.44 1.48
C THR A 311 -13.25 -13.14 0.25
N SER A 312 -12.59 -14.17 -0.30
CA SER A 312 -13.08 -14.94 -1.46
C SER A 312 -14.42 -15.60 -1.17
N ARG A 313 -14.61 -16.17 0.02
CA ARG A 313 -15.89 -16.76 0.42
C ARG A 313 -17.02 -15.73 0.54
N ALA A 314 -16.72 -14.53 1.04
CA ALA A 314 -17.69 -13.44 1.07
C ALA A 314 -18.06 -12.97 -0.34
N LEU A 315 -17.08 -12.88 -1.25
CA LEU A 315 -17.29 -12.54 -2.65
C LEU A 315 -18.19 -13.59 -3.35
N ASN A 316 -18.06 -14.86 -3.01
CA ASN A 316 -18.90 -15.93 -3.54
C ASN A 316 -20.27 -16.05 -2.84
N GLY A 317 -20.55 -15.18 -1.84
CA GLY A 317 -21.83 -15.19 -1.12
C GLY A 317 -22.01 -16.39 -0.17
N GLU A 318 -20.93 -17.04 0.26
CA GLU A 318 -20.97 -18.25 1.08
C GLU A 318 -21.26 -17.97 2.56
N TYR A 319 -21.12 -16.73 3.01
CA TYR A 319 -21.30 -16.38 4.42
C TYR A 319 -22.70 -15.86 4.73
N ALA A 320 -23.24 -16.34 5.84
CA ALA A 320 -24.49 -15.81 6.40
C ALA A 320 -24.25 -14.47 7.13
N LEU A 321 -25.31 -13.67 7.25
CA LEU A 321 -25.26 -12.33 7.90
C LEU A 321 -24.71 -12.41 9.34
N GLY A 322 -25.04 -13.50 10.07
CA GLY A 322 -24.59 -13.72 11.44
C GLY A 322 -23.08 -13.86 11.61
N LEU A 323 -22.33 -14.18 10.53
CA LEU A 323 -20.87 -14.23 10.53
C LEU A 323 -20.25 -12.96 9.92
N LEU A 324 -20.85 -12.42 8.86
CA LEU A 324 -20.33 -11.23 8.16
C LEU A 324 -20.22 -10.01 9.09
N LEU A 325 -21.26 -9.73 9.89
CA LEU A 325 -21.28 -8.56 10.78
C LEU A 325 -20.22 -8.61 11.90
N PRO A 326 -20.07 -9.73 12.67
CA PRO A 326 -18.96 -9.85 13.61
C PRO A 326 -17.59 -9.73 12.94
N LEU A 327 -17.38 -10.30 11.76
CA LEU A 327 -16.09 -10.26 11.06
C LEU A 327 -15.66 -8.83 10.71
N ILE A 328 -16.58 -7.91 10.42
CA ILE A 328 -16.26 -6.47 10.23
C ILE A 328 -15.60 -5.92 11.49
N ILE A 329 -16.24 -6.10 12.62
CA ILE A 329 -15.79 -5.53 13.91
C ILE A 329 -14.48 -6.17 14.35
N VAL A 330 -14.40 -7.47 14.25
CA VAL A 330 -13.23 -8.24 14.72
C VAL A 330 -12.01 -7.94 13.84
N LYS A 331 -12.18 -7.80 12.51
CA LYS A 331 -11.08 -7.43 11.61
C LYS A 331 -10.58 -6.01 11.88
N ILE A 332 -11.48 -5.05 12.15
CA ILE A 332 -11.10 -3.69 12.55
C ILE A 332 -10.26 -3.75 13.83
N ILE A 333 -10.72 -4.46 14.85
CA ILE A 333 -10.01 -4.60 16.13
C ILE A 333 -8.65 -5.26 15.93
N ALA A 334 -8.58 -6.37 15.19
CA ALA A 334 -7.35 -7.10 14.92
C ALA A 334 -6.31 -6.24 14.16
N ALA A 335 -6.76 -5.45 13.17
CA ALA A 335 -5.89 -4.52 12.44
C ALA A 335 -5.39 -3.38 13.34
N ILE A 336 -6.23 -2.84 14.23
CA ILE A 336 -5.84 -1.82 15.22
C ILE A 336 -4.81 -2.40 16.20
N ILE A 337 -4.99 -3.62 16.69
CA ILE A 337 -4.03 -4.33 17.56
C ILE A 337 -2.71 -4.55 16.84
N SER A 338 -2.74 -4.99 15.58
CA SER A 338 -1.55 -5.16 14.76
C SER A 338 -0.77 -3.85 14.60
N TYR A 339 -1.48 -2.77 14.31
CA TYR A 339 -0.89 -1.45 14.15
C TYR A 339 -0.29 -0.91 15.47
N ALA A 340 -1.02 -1.05 16.59
CA ALA A 340 -0.58 -0.65 17.92
C ALA A 340 0.71 -1.36 18.33
N GLY A 341 0.82 -2.65 18.06
CA GLY A 341 1.96 -3.52 18.39
C GLY A 341 3.13 -3.45 17.42
N ARG A 342 3.18 -2.49 16.53
CA ARG A 342 4.24 -2.34 15.52
C ARG A 342 4.35 -3.53 14.55
N LEU A 343 3.30 -4.37 14.47
CA LEU A 343 3.30 -5.55 13.61
C LEU A 343 3.30 -5.19 12.13
N GLY A 344 2.82 -4.01 11.75
CA GLY A 344 2.86 -3.56 10.37
C GLY A 344 1.84 -2.48 10.05
N ILE A 345 1.99 -1.89 8.86
CA ILE A 345 1.23 -0.70 8.43
C ILE A 345 0.44 -1.02 7.14
N GLY A 346 0.16 -2.29 6.87
CA GLY A 346 -0.62 -2.71 5.70
C GLY A 346 -2.11 -2.59 5.95
N VAL A 347 -2.75 -1.47 5.56
CA VAL A 347 -4.20 -1.27 5.70
C VAL A 347 -5.00 -1.70 4.49
N PHE A 348 -4.34 -1.99 3.36
CA PHE A 348 -5.01 -2.26 2.09
C PHE A 348 -5.88 -3.52 2.17
N SER A 349 -5.29 -4.71 2.41
CA SER A 349 -6.05 -5.96 2.51
C SER A 349 -7.07 -5.96 3.65
N PRO A 350 -6.81 -5.43 4.86
CA PRO A 350 -7.86 -5.25 5.85
C PRO A 350 -9.05 -4.42 5.35
N SER A 351 -8.81 -3.37 4.55
CA SER A 351 -9.89 -2.57 3.95
C SER A 351 -10.70 -3.37 2.94
N LEU A 352 -10.04 -4.18 2.11
CA LEU A 352 -10.72 -5.08 1.17
C LEU A 352 -11.61 -6.09 1.92
N PHE A 353 -11.06 -6.71 2.97
CA PHE A 353 -11.79 -7.66 3.81
C PHE A 353 -13.03 -7.01 4.46
N ILE A 354 -12.83 -5.89 5.16
CA ILE A 354 -13.92 -5.16 5.83
C ILE A 354 -14.99 -4.77 4.82
N GLY A 355 -14.58 -4.29 3.65
CA GLY A 355 -15.47 -3.88 2.58
C GLY A 355 -16.26 -5.05 1.99
N ALA A 356 -15.63 -6.21 1.79
CA ALA A 356 -16.30 -7.41 1.29
C ALA A 356 -17.37 -7.92 2.28
N MET A 357 -17.02 -7.96 3.59
CA MET A 357 -17.99 -8.34 4.64
C MET A 357 -19.15 -7.35 4.73
N LEU A 358 -18.86 -6.05 4.67
CA LEU A 358 -19.86 -4.99 4.70
C LEU A 358 -20.80 -5.08 3.49
N GLY A 359 -20.23 -5.16 2.28
CA GLY A 359 -21.00 -5.26 1.05
C GLY A 359 -21.85 -6.53 1.01
N GLY A 360 -21.29 -7.69 1.40
CA GLY A 360 -22.05 -8.94 1.51
C GLY A 360 -23.21 -8.83 2.49
N SER A 361 -23.00 -8.22 3.67
CA SER A 361 -24.06 -7.94 4.64
C SER A 361 -25.16 -7.05 4.06
N PHE A 362 -24.77 -5.99 3.36
CA PHE A 362 -25.67 -5.07 2.71
C PHE A 362 -26.47 -5.77 1.60
N GLY A 363 -25.81 -6.63 0.80
CA GLY A 363 -26.45 -7.40 -0.26
C GLY A 363 -27.51 -8.39 0.25
N ILE A 364 -27.23 -9.07 1.39
CA ILE A 364 -28.23 -9.94 2.05
C ILE A 364 -29.45 -9.11 2.50
N ALA A 365 -29.20 -7.95 3.12
CA ALA A 365 -30.27 -7.05 3.53
C ALA A 365 -31.08 -6.51 2.34
N ALA A 366 -30.40 -6.09 1.26
CA ALA A 366 -31.04 -5.64 0.02
C ALA A 366 -31.88 -6.75 -0.62
N GLY A 367 -31.37 -7.98 -0.71
CA GLY A 367 -32.10 -9.13 -1.24
C GLY A 367 -33.31 -9.51 -0.41
N SER A 368 -33.27 -9.31 0.91
CA SER A 368 -34.44 -9.54 1.78
C SER A 368 -35.53 -8.48 1.62
N LEU A 369 -35.14 -7.22 1.35
CA LEU A 369 -36.10 -6.11 1.16
C LEU A 369 -36.62 -6.02 -0.26
N PHE A 370 -35.78 -6.34 -1.25
CA PHE A 370 -36.08 -6.20 -2.68
C PHE A 370 -35.68 -7.46 -3.46
N PRO A 371 -36.39 -8.62 -3.24
CA PRO A 371 -35.94 -9.92 -3.80
C PRO A 371 -35.90 -9.98 -5.33
N THR A 372 -36.69 -9.16 -6.02
CA THR A 372 -36.77 -9.14 -7.51
C THR A 372 -35.82 -8.14 -8.15
N LEU A 373 -35.23 -7.21 -7.36
CA LEU A 373 -34.39 -6.13 -7.87
C LEU A 373 -32.95 -6.32 -7.48
N ALA A 374 -32.69 -6.88 -6.30
CA ALA A 374 -31.33 -7.00 -5.75
C ALA A 374 -30.55 -8.11 -6.44
N SER A 375 -29.31 -7.81 -6.81
CA SER A 375 -28.33 -8.77 -7.31
C SER A 375 -27.78 -9.65 -6.17
N SER A 376 -26.87 -10.56 -6.52
CA SER A 376 -26.27 -11.49 -5.55
C SER A 376 -25.52 -10.76 -4.42
N PRO A 377 -25.50 -11.29 -3.19
CA PRO A 377 -24.69 -10.74 -2.09
C PRO A 377 -23.20 -10.60 -2.44
N GLY A 378 -22.66 -11.47 -3.31
CA GLY A 378 -21.28 -11.41 -3.79
C GLY A 378 -21.01 -10.17 -4.64
N LEU A 379 -21.96 -9.71 -5.45
CA LEU A 379 -21.82 -8.45 -6.20
C LEU A 379 -21.72 -7.26 -5.24
N TYR A 380 -22.58 -7.19 -4.23
CA TYR A 380 -22.51 -6.15 -3.22
C TYR A 380 -21.20 -6.26 -2.40
N ALA A 381 -20.70 -7.48 -2.15
CA ALA A 381 -19.41 -7.68 -1.47
C ALA A 381 -18.25 -7.06 -2.28
N ILE A 382 -18.21 -7.24 -3.61
CA ILE A 382 -17.22 -6.60 -4.47
C ILE A 382 -17.34 -5.08 -4.45
N VAL A 383 -18.56 -4.56 -4.54
CA VAL A 383 -18.82 -3.10 -4.50
C VAL A 383 -18.37 -2.52 -3.16
N GLY A 384 -18.72 -3.17 -2.05
CA GLY A 384 -18.29 -2.77 -0.71
C GLY A 384 -16.77 -2.85 -0.53
N MET A 385 -16.14 -3.91 -1.07
CA MET A 385 -14.69 -4.09 -1.07
C MET A 385 -13.97 -2.90 -1.72
N GLY A 386 -14.42 -2.49 -2.90
CA GLY A 386 -13.88 -1.32 -3.60
C GLY A 386 -14.14 -0.02 -2.86
N ALA A 387 -15.34 0.18 -2.31
CA ALA A 387 -15.74 1.40 -1.64
C ALA A 387 -14.94 1.67 -0.35
N VAL A 388 -14.81 0.67 0.53
CA VAL A 388 -14.03 0.81 1.79
C VAL A 388 -12.54 1.01 1.49
N ALA A 389 -11.97 0.22 0.59
CA ALA A 389 -10.56 0.36 0.22
C ALA A 389 -10.27 1.75 -0.39
N SER A 390 -11.14 2.24 -1.28
CA SER A 390 -11.06 3.58 -1.86
C SER A 390 -11.05 4.68 -0.79
N ALA A 391 -11.98 4.60 0.16
CA ALA A 391 -12.12 5.59 1.23
C ALA A 391 -10.90 5.61 2.17
N VAL A 392 -10.40 4.45 2.58
CA VAL A 392 -9.24 4.34 3.49
C VAL A 392 -7.95 4.80 2.81
N MET A 393 -7.72 4.40 1.57
CA MET A 393 -6.49 4.76 0.85
C MET A 393 -6.54 6.16 0.25
N GLY A 394 -7.72 6.73 0.02
CA GLY A 394 -7.90 7.96 -0.76
C GLY A 394 -7.52 7.78 -2.23
N ALA A 395 -7.81 6.61 -2.80
CA ALA A 395 -7.41 6.20 -4.14
C ALA A 395 -8.59 5.57 -4.91
N PRO A 396 -9.63 6.33 -5.25
CA PRO A 396 -10.81 5.79 -5.91
C PRO A 396 -10.52 5.23 -7.30
N ILE A 397 -9.64 5.85 -8.09
CA ILE A 397 -9.32 5.38 -9.43
C ILE A 397 -8.57 4.05 -9.39
N SER A 398 -7.53 3.97 -8.56
CA SER A 398 -6.73 2.74 -8.42
C SER A 398 -7.58 1.57 -7.93
N THR A 399 -8.45 1.80 -6.95
CA THR A 399 -9.28 0.75 -6.36
C THR A 399 -10.33 0.24 -7.34
N MET A 400 -10.99 1.14 -8.06
CA MET A 400 -11.93 0.79 -9.13
C MET A 400 -11.24 -0.08 -10.19
N LEU A 401 -10.03 0.31 -10.61
CA LEU A 401 -9.29 -0.43 -11.62
C LEU A 401 -8.78 -1.80 -11.11
N ILE A 402 -8.44 -1.91 -9.82
CA ILE A 402 -8.15 -3.22 -9.20
C ILE A 402 -9.37 -4.13 -9.33
N VAL A 403 -10.55 -3.64 -8.97
CA VAL A 403 -11.79 -4.43 -9.07
C VAL A 403 -12.11 -4.77 -10.52
N PHE A 404 -11.93 -3.84 -11.45
CA PHE A 404 -12.10 -4.10 -12.88
C PHE A 404 -11.17 -5.22 -13.38
N GLU A 405 -9.89 -5.19 -13.03
CA GLU A 405 -8.91 -6.20 -13.44
C GLU A 405 -9.11 -7.55 -12.73
N ILE A 406 -9.82 -7.59 -11.60
CA ILE A 406 -10.22 -8.84 -10.93
C ILE A 406 -11.46 -9.44 -11.57
N THR A 407 -12.49 -8.63 -11.87
CA THR A 407 -13.81 -9.10 -12.32
C THR A 407 -13.93 -9.20 -13.83
N HIS A 408 -13.16 -8.40 -14.58
CA HIS A 408 -13.27 -8.21 -16.03
C HIS A 408 -14.69 -7.80 -16.47
N ASP A 409 -15.51 -7.25 -15.57
CA ASP A 409 -16.89 -6.84 -15.84
C ASP A 409 -17.04 -5.32 -15.77
N TYR A 410 -17.55 -4.75 -16.87
CA TYR A 410 -17.75 -3.31 -16.99
C TYR A 410 -18.88 -2.79 -16.10
N ASN A 411 -20.00 -3.53 -15.98
CA ASN A 411 -21.17 -3.10 -15.22
C ASN A 411 -20.86 -3.10 -13.72
N VAL A 412 -20.18 -4.15 -13.23
CA VAL A 412 -19.68 -4.22 -11.86
C VAL A 412 -18.73 -3.05 -11.58
N THR A 413 -17.88 -2.70 -12.54
CA THR A 413 -16.95 -1.56 -12.40
C THR A 413 -17.69 -0.24 -12.24
N ILE A 414 -18.79 0.00 -12.96
CA ILE A 414 -19.62 1.21 -12.79
C ILE A 414 -20.22 1.26 -11.38
N ALA A 415 -20.74 0.14 -10.86
CA ALA A 415 -21.27 0.09 -9.49
C ALA A 415 -20.19 0.41 -8.44
N VAL A 416 -18.99 -0.18 -8.59
CA VAL A 416 -17.82 0.11 -7.74
C VAL A 416 -17.41 1.58 -7.88
N MET A 417 -17.41 2.14 -9.08
CA MET A 417 -17.07 3.54 -9.33
C MET A 417 -17.96 4.51 -8.54
N ILE A 418 -19.29 4.28 -8.57
CA ILE A 418 -20.24 5.09 -7.82
C ILE A 418 -20.00 4.97 -6.32
N ALA A 419 -19.97 3.73 -5.80
CA ALA A 419 -19.78 3.49 -4.37
C ALA A 419 -18.43 4.02 -3.86
N SER A 420 -17.34 3.85 -4.62
CA SER A 420 -16.00 4.33 -4.29
C SER A 420 -15.91 5.85 -4.31
N ALA A 421 -16.50 6.51 -5.30
CA ALA A 421 -16.54 7.97 -5.37
C ALA A 421 -17.31 8.55 -4.18
N VAL A 422 -18.50 8.03 -3.91
CA VAL A 422 -19.33 8.45 -2.75
C VAL A 422 -18.59 8.21 -1.45
N ALA A 423 -18.00 7.01 -1.26
CA ALA A 423 -17.27 6.68 -0.06
C ALA A 423 -16.07 7.63 0.16
N SER A 424 -15.30 7.92 -0.88
CA SER A 424 -14.16 8.85 -0.79
C SER A 424 -14.60 10.28 -0.48
N ILE A 425 -15.67 10.78 -1.12
CA ILE A 425 -16.19 12.13 -0.87
C ILE A 425 -16.71 12.24 0.56
N VAL A 426 -17.56 11.31 1.01
CA VAL A 426 -18.15 11.35 2.36
C VAL A 426 -17.06 11.20 3.42
N THR A 427 -16.08 10.32 3.21
CA THR A 427 -14.94 10.16 4.13
C THR A 427 -14.14 11.45 4.24
N SER A 428 -13.93 12.18 3.14
CA SER A 428 -13.19 13.44 3.14
C SER A 428 -13.84 14.56 3.95
N LEU A 429 -15.15 14.47 4.26
CA LEU A 429 -15.84 15.41 5.14
C LEU A 429 -15.46 15.23 6.62
N PHE A 430 -15.09 14.00 7.02
CA PHE A 430 -14.73 13.66 8.41
C PHE A 430 -13.22 13.57 8.62
N TYR A 431 -12.52 13.11 7.58
CA TYR A 431 -11.06 12.98 7.54
C TYR A 431 -10.54 13.76 6.33
N GLU A 432 -9.71 14.74 6.56
CA GLU A 432 -9.19 15.64 5.52
C GLU A 432 -8.50 14.88 4.37
N ARG A 433 -8.04 13.61 4.58
CA ARG A 433 -7.33 12.82 3.55
C ARG A 433 -7.22 11.34 3.92
N SER A 434 -6.50 10.59 3.04
CA SER A 434 -6.24 9.17 3.21
C SER A 434 -5.47 8.81 4.48
N PHE A 435 -5.53 7.53 4.86
CA PHE A 435 -4.74 6.97 5.95
C PHE A 435 -3.24 7.26 5.80
N PHE A 436 -2.68 7.17 4.60
CA PHE A 436 -1.25 7.43 4.36
C PHE A 436 -0.86 8.89 4.63
N LEU A 437 -1.69 9.83 4.21
CA LEU A 437 -1.46 11.25 4.47
C LEU A 437 -1.66 11.60 5.95
N MET A 438 -2.58 10.92 6.63
CA MET A 438 -2.74 11.03 8.08
C MET A 438 -1.48 10.55 8.81
N GLN A 439 -0.88 9.42 8.40
CA GLN A 439 0.38 8.95 8.97
C GLN A 439 1.51 9.96 8.79
N LEU A 440 1.60 10.60 7.63
CA LEU A 440 2.59 11.65 7.37
C LEU A 440 2.32 12.88 8.23
N ALA A 441 1.07 13.29 8.37
CA ALA A 441 0.68 14.41 9.23
C ALA A 441 1.04 14.15 10.71
N ASN A 442 0.85 12.91 11.20
CA ASN A 442 1.27 12.48 12.54
C ASN A 442 2.81 12.52 12.74
N ARG A 443 3.58 12.44 11.64
CA ARG A 443 5.05 12.64 11.62
C ARG A 443 5.45 14.12 11.44
N GLY A 444 4.49 15.04 11.38
CA GLY A 444 4.73 16.47 11.14
C GLY A 444 4.88 16.85 9.67
N ILE A 445 4.62 15.93 8.73
CA ILE A 445 4.75 16.13 7.29
C ILE A 445 3.36 16.35 6.69
N ARG A 446 3.03 17.60 6.34
CA ARG A 446 1.76 17.95 5.70
C ARG A 446 2.00 18.27 4.22
N LEU A 447 1.65 17.35 3.34
CA LEU A 447 1.83 17.48 1.87
C LEU A 447 0.67 18.22 1.18
N GLU A 448 -0.01 19.12 1.89
CA GLU A 448 -1.12 19.92 1.35
C GLU A 448 -0.65 20.87 0.24
N GLY A 449 -1.24 20.75 -0.95
CA GLY A 449 -0.86 21.55 -2.11
C GLY A 449 0.41 21.10 -2.83
N GLY A 450 0.93 19.90 -2.52
CA GLY A 450 2.09 19.29 -3.16
C GLY A 450 3.45 19.74 -2.58
N LYS A 451 4.54 19.18 -3.15
CA LYS A 451 5.92 19.42 -2.69
C LYS A 451 6.29 20.92 -2.65
N ALA A 452 5.91 21.69 -3.64
CA ALA A 452 6.26 23.11 -3.71
C ALA A 452 5.64 23.89 -2.55
N THR A 453 4.36 23.67 -2.26
CA THR A 453 3.66 24.31 -1.14
C THR A 453 4.24 23.87 0.21
N TYR A 454 4.58 22.58 0.37
CA TYR A 454 5.25 22.10 1.57
C TYR A 454 6.60 22.79 1.80
N LEU A 455 7.45 22.86 0.76
CA LEU A 455 8.76 23.51 0.85
C LEU A 455 8.63 25.00 1.16
N LEU A 456 7.67 25.70 0.52
CA LEU A 456 7.41 27.12 0.83
C LEU A 456 6.92 27.33 2.26
N LYS A 457 6.01 26.47 2.78
CA LYS A 457 5.52 26.55 4.18
C LYS A 457 6.58 26.15 5.21
N SER A 458 7.53 25.30 4.86
CA SER A 458 8.63 24.86 5.74
C SER A 458 9.86 25.76 5.67
N ALA A 459 9.97 26.60 4.64
CA ALA A 459 11.08 27.54 4.48
C ALA A 459 10.99 28.66 5.51
N THR A 460 12.07 28.87 6.25
CA THR A 460 12.18 30.00 7.18
C THR A 460 12.93 31.14 6.51
N ILE A 461 12.57 32.37 6.84
CA ILE A 461 13.26 33.58 6.34
C ILE A 461 14.76 33.48 6.60
N GLY A 462 15.15 32.99 7.78
CA GLY A 462 16.58 32.84 8.14
C GLY A 462 17.38 31.86 7.29
N GLN A 463 16.71 30.89 6.58
CA GLN A 463 17.37 29.98 5.63
C GLN A 463 17.59 30.59 4.25
N HIS A 464 16.81 31.60 3.88
CA HIS A 464 16.79 32.16 2.54
C HIS A 464 17.22 33.65 2.50
N MET A 465 17.32 34.32 3.65
CA MET A 465 17.81 35.68 3.70
C MET A 465 19.32 35.72 3.39
N SER A 466 19.74 36.67 2.57
CA SER A 466 21.14 37.00 2.39
C SER A 466 21.71 37.47 3.73
N ARG A 467 22.88 36.94 4.12
CA ARG A 467 23.64 37.43 5.25
C ARG A 467 24.69 38.46 4.83
N ASP A 468 24.94 38.56 3.55
CA ASP A 468 25.79 39.61 2.94
C ASP A 468 24.91 40.83 2.61
N PHE A 469 24.77 41.70 3.57
CA PHE A 469 24.13 42.98 3.41
C PHE A 469 25.02 44.07 4.01
N PHE A 470 25.08 45.21 3.35
CA PHE A 470 25.75 46.37 3.89
C PHE A 470 24.88 47.03 4.96
N THR A 471 25.42 47.26 6.11
CA THR A 471 24.75 48.00 7.18
C THR A 471 25.29 49.40 7.21
N ILE A 472 24.41 50.38 7.32
CA ILE A 472 24.74 51.80 7.50
C ILE A 472 24.28 52.21 8.89
N GLN A 473 25.10 52.95 9.62
CA GLN A 473 24.72 53.48 10.92
C GLN A 473 23.65 54.58 10.75
N GLU A 474 22.69 54.61 11.65
CA GLU A 474 21.57 55.56 11.63
C GLU A 474 22.02 57.03 11.60
N THR A 475 23.24 57.30 11.99
CA THR A 475 23.89 58.64 12.00
C THR A 475 24.58 59.02 10.71
N GLU A 476 24.62 58.13 9.72
CA GLU A 476 25.33 58.37 8.44
C GLU A 476 24.47 59.08 7.42
N THR A 477 25.12 59.89 6.57
CA THR A 477 24.43 60.71 5.56
C THR A 477 23.92 59.88 4.38
N ALA A 478 22.84 60.31 3.74
CA ALA A 478 22.26 59.69 2.53
C ALA A 478 23.28 59.56 1.37
N GLN A 479 24.36 60.32 1.37
CA GLN A 479 25.40 60.26 0.39
C GLN A 479 26.28 58.99 0.57
N LYS A 480 26.57 58.63 1.80
CA LYS A 480 27.35 57.39 2.13
C LYS A 480 26.50 56.13 1.98
N ALA A 481 25.20 56.26 1.96
CA ALA A 481 24.27 55.17 1.66
C ALA A 481 24.20 54.84 0.13
N ARG A 482 24.72 55.71 -0.71
CA ARG A 482 24.75 55.55 -2.17
C ARG A 482 26.07 54.93 -2.67
N GLU A 483 27.13 54.97 -1.90
CA GLU A 483 28.40 54.28 -2.16
C GLU A 483 28.37 52.83 -1.67
#